data_e2558569a7ec116d8e6c206baa82461a
#
_entry.id   e2558569a7ec116d8e6c206baa82461a
#
_cell.length_a   1.000
_cell.length_b   1.000
_cell.length_c   1.000
_cell.angle_alpha   90.00
_cell.angle_beta   90.00
_cell.angle_gamma   90.00
#
_symmetry.space_group_name_H-M   'P 1'
#
loop_
_entity.id
_entity.type
_entity.pdbx_description
1 polymer ?
#
loop_
_entity_poly.entity_id
_entity_poly.type
_entity_poly.pdbx_seq_one_letter_code
_entity_poly.pdbx_strand_id
1 'polypeptide(L)'
;MALQSEFVAVDFTHQDVRRFRCGKPQMDAFLIRYAQKNTELGISKTWVLLDQDKGEKKKLPVAAYYTLAVGTVTRETLPINHTELPSYPVPVTLLARLAVSEDYQRRGLGGKTLVTALRQAVSLKDRGLPSIGVVLDVLDQDALNFYNHFQIFHCFSDNPMRLFVPMQVIQQL
;
A
#
# COMPACT_ATOMS: atom_id res chain seq x y z
N MET A 1 12.57 12.09 17.02
CA MET A 1 12.06 11.42 15.80
C MET A 1 12.83 11.94 14.58
N ALA A 2 13.44 11.03 13.83
CA ALA A 2 14.20 11.38 12.64
C ALA A 2 13.89 10.35 11.54
N LEU A 3 12.77 10.58 10.83
CA LEU A 3 12.35 9.68 9.76
C LEU A 3 13.33 9.71 8.59
N GLN A 4 13.59 8.56 8.02
CA GLN A 4 14.31 8.46 6.76
C GLN A 4 13.52 9.15 5.65
N SER A 5 14.21 9.57 4.59
CA SER A 5 13.56 10.23 3.47
C SER A 5 12.80 9.27 2.56
N GLU A 6 13.19 8.00 2.54
CA GLU A 6 12.67 7.01 1.61
C GLU A 6 12.24 5.73 2.31
N PHE A 7 11.25 5.08 1.73
CA PHE A 7 10.84 3.74 2.12
C PHE A 7 11.85 2.73 1.58
N VAL A 8 12.13 1.71 2.38
CA VAL A 8 13.07 0.64 2.03
C VAL A 8 12.39 -0.72 2.17
N ALA A 9 12.93 -1.73 1.51
CA ALA A 9 12.39 -3.08 1.58
C ALA A 9 12.38 -3.60 3.03
N VAL A 10 11.35 -4.34 3.39
CA VAL A 10 11.27 -4.95 4.72
C VAL A 10 12.45 -5.90 4.96
N ASP A 11 13.07 -5.80 6.15
CA ASP A 11 14.19 -6.64 6.56
C ASP A 11 14.20 -6.72 8.08
N PHE A 12 13.72 -7.81 8.64
CA PHE A 12 13.57 -7.98 10.08
C PHE A 12 14.90 -7.99 10.83
N THR A 13 16.03 -8.19 10.12
CA THR A 13 17.35 -8.16 10.73
C THR A 13 17.70 -6.78 11.28
N HIS A 14 17.28 -5.72 10.58
CA HIS A 14 17.63 -4.33 10.91
C HIS A 14 16.44 -3.47 11.33
N GLN A 15 15.24 -4.02 11.30
CA GLN A 15 14.00 -3.26 11.51
C GLN A 15 13.21 -3.86 12.66
N ASP A 16 12.73 -3.00 13.57
CA ASP A 16 11.91 -3.42 14.69
C ASP A 16 10.44 -3.39 14.30
N VAL A 17 9.97 -4.49 13.72
CA VAL A 17 8.56 -4.63 13.31
C VAL A 17 7.66 -5.03 14.47
N ARG A 18 8.20 -5.68 15.52
CA ARG A 18 7.40 -6.24 16.61
C ARG A 18 6.68 -5.18 17.43
N ARG A 19 7.21 -3.98 17.47
CA ARG A 19 6.63 -2.87 18.23
C ARG A 19 5.66 -2.03 17.41
N PHE A 20 5.50 -2.34 16.13
CA PHE A 20 4.59 -1.60 15.28
C PHE A 20 3.15 -1.74 15.77
N ARG A 21 2.48 -0.60 15.98
CA ARG A 21 1.07 -0.54 16.40
C ARG A 21 0.40 0.64 15.72
N CYS A 22 -0.54 0.34 14.82
CA CYS A 22 -1.25 1.37 14.06
C CYS A 22 -2.69 1.60 14.53
N GLY A 23 -3.14 0.83 15.51
CA GLY A 23 -4.54 0.87 15.96
C GLY A 23 -5.44 -0.14 15.25
N LYS A 24 -4.92 -0.84 14.26
CA LYS A 24 -5.63 -1.90 13.51
C LYS A 24 -4.85 -3.21 13.66
N PRO A 25 -5.30 -4.13 14.54
CA PRO A 25 -4.52 -5.35 14.84
C PRO A 25 -4.18 -6.19 13.63
N GLN A 26 -5.05 -6.22 12.62
CA GLN A 26 -4.81 -6.99 11.39
C GLN A 26 -3.61 -6.46 10.61
N MET A 27 -3.44 -5.14 10.57
CA MET A 27 -2.30 -4.50 9.90
C MET A 27 -1.01 -4.72 10.66
N ASP A 28 -1.05 -4.67 11.99
CA ASP A 28 0.09 -4.97 12.84
C ASP A 28 0.53 -6.42 12.66
N ALA A 29 -0.42 -7.35 12.73
CA ALA A 29 -0.16 -8.77 12.58
C ALA A 29 0.44 -9.11 11.22
N PHE A 30 -0.03 -8.45 10.15
CA PHE A 30 0.54 -8.67 8.83
C PHE A 30 2.03 -8.31 8.79
N LEU A 31 2.38 -7.12 9.26
CA LEU A 31 3.78 -6.68 9.26
C LEU A 31 4.66 -7.62 10.10
N ILE A 32 4.20 -7.98 11.29
CA ILE A 32 4.98 -8.76 12.25
C ILE A 32 5.14 -10.22 11.78
N ARG A 33 4.09 -10.83 11.23
CA ARG A 33 4.03 -12.28 10.98
C ARG A 33 4.21 -12.68 9.52
N TYR A 34 3.77 -11.85 8.57
CA TYR A 34 3.63 -12.29 7.19
C TYR A 34 4.48 -11.51 6.19
N ALA A 35 4.83 -10.25 6.45
CA ALA A 35 5.44 -9.38 5.45
C ALA A 35 6.74 -9.96 4.90
N GLN A 36 7.66 -10.38 5.76
CA GLN A 36 8.93 -10.94 5.30
C GLN A 36 8.75 -12.30 4.63
N LYS A 37 7.93 -13.16 5.22
CA LYS A 37 7.66 -14.48 4.65
C LYS A 37 7.01 -14.38 3.26
N ASN A 38 6.04 -13.52 3.10
CA ASN A 38 5.37 -13.32 1.82
C ASN A 38 6.34 -12.74 0.78
N THR A 39 7.26 -11.88 1.20
CA THR A 39 8.31 -11.37 0.32
C THR A 39 9.22 -12.50 -0.17
N GLU A 40 9.66 -13.38 0.74
CA GLU A 40 10.51 -14.52 0.41
C GLU A 40 9.80 -15.50 -0.54
N LEU A 41 8.50 -15.69 -0.37
CA LEU A 41 7.69 -16.58 -1.21
C LEU A 41 7.30 -15.96 -2.55
N GLY A 42 7.53 -14.65 -2.74
CA GLY A 42 7.13 -13.95 -3.95
C GLY A 42 5.64 -13.63 -4.04
N ILE A 43 4.92 -13.67 -2.91
CA ILE A 43 3.48 -13.40 -2.85
C ILE A 43 3.19 -11.90 -2.88
N SER A 44 4.01 -11.13 -2.17
CA SER A 44 3.88 -9.69 -2.06
C SER A 44 5.22 -9.08 -1.71
N LYS A 45 5.31 -7.75 -1.78
CA LYS A 45 6.50 -7.04 -1.32
C LYS A 45 6.09 -5.88 -0.43
N THR A 46 6.83 -5.68 0.66
CA THR A 46 6.55 -4.66 1.67
C THR A 46 7.72 -3.69 1.77
N TRP A 47 7.39 -2.39 1.83
CA TRP A 47 8.34 -1.32 2.06
C TRP A 47 7.99 -0.61 3.35
N VAL A 48 9.01 -0.23 4.11
CA VAL A 48 8.87 0.40 5.41
C VAL A 48 9.60 1.73 5.44
N LEU A 49 9.06 2.67 6.21
CA LEU A 49 9.72 3.93 6.53
C LEU A 49 10.28 3.83 7.94
N LEU A 50 11.57 4.06 8.09
CA LEU A 50 12.27 3.86 9.35
C LEU A 50 12.53 5.18 10.06
N ASP A 51 12.54 5.12 11.38
CA ASP A 51 12.97 6.21 12.26
C ASP A 51 14.42 5.95 12.64
N GLN A 52 15.31 6.88 12.29
CA GLN A 52 16.73 6.77 12.61
C GLN A 52 17.03 7.10 14.06
N ASP A 53 16.09 7.77 14.75
CA ASP A 53 16.25 8.15 16.16
C ASP A 53 15.84 6.99 17.06
N LYS A 54 16.68 5.99 17.12
CA LYS A 54 16.45 4.75 17.87
C LYS A 54 17.10 4.71 19.25
N GLY A 55 17.90 5.73 19.61
CA GLY A 55 18.71 5.70 20.81
C GLY A 55 19.74 4.57 20.75
N GLU A 56 19.79 3.74 21.78
CA GLU A 56 20.72 2.60 21.86
C GLU A 56 20.20 1.30 21.22
N LYS A 57 19.03 1.33 20.61
CA LYS A 57 18.43 0.13 20.02
C LYS A 57 19.20 -0.32 18.78
N LYS A 58 19.36 -1.63 18.63
CA LYS A 58 20.04 -2.22 17.48
C LYS A 58 19.21 -2.17 16.20
N LYS A 59 17.88 -2.19 16.33
CA LYS A 59 16.95 -2.19 15.20
C LYS A 59 16.20 -0.87 15.14
N LEU A 60 15.96 -0.38 13.93
CA LEU A 60 15.25 0.87 13.71
C LEU A 60 13.74 0.67 13.81
N PRO A 61 13.02 1.56 14.51
CA PRO A 61 11.55 1.50 14.57
C PRO A 61 10.94 1.74 13.19
N VAL A 62 9.81 1.08 12.92
CA VAL A 62 9.04 1.27 11.70
C VAL A 62 7.94 2.29 11.95
N ALA A 63 7.97 3.40 11.22
CA ALA A 63 6.97 4.45 11.34
C ALA A 63 5.74 4.19 10.46
N ALA A 64 5.93 3.62 9.28
CA ALA A 64 4.86 3.34 8.32
C ALA A 64 5.28 2.22 7.38
N TYR A 65 4.31 1.58 6.74
CA TYR A 65 4.61 0.60 5.71
C TYR A 65 3.49 0.53 4.67
N TYR A 66 3.83 0.02 3.51
CA TYR A 66 2.84 -0.40 2.50
C TYR A 66 3.29 -1.70 1.85
N THR A 67 2.32 -2.44 1.33
CA THR A 67 2.56 -3.72 0.69
C THR A 67 1.86 -3.75 -0.66
N LEU A 68 2.59 -4.15 -1.70
CA LEU A 68 2.06 -4.33 -3.04
C LEU A 68 2.05 -5.81 -3.42
N ALA A 69 1.05 -6.18 -4.19
CA ALA A 69 0.92 -7.51 -4.80
C ALA A 69 0.35 -7.35 -6.21
N VAL A 70 0.21 -8.42 -6.95
CA VAL A 70 -0.40 -8.40 -8.27
C VAL A 70 -1.73 -9.12 -8.25
N GLY A 71 -2.63 -8.72 -9.14
CA GLY A 71 -3.93 -9.33 -9.26
C GLY A 71 -4.53 -9.09 -10.63
N THR A 72 -5.76 -9.51 -10.80
CA THR A 72 -6.52 -9.29 -12.03
C THR A 72 -7.93 -8.82 -11.68
N VAL A 73 -8.53 -8.11 -12.62
CA VAL A 73 -9.94 -7.73 -12.57
C VAL A 73 -10.58 -7.98 -13.93
N THR A 74 -11.89 -8.15 -13.96
CA THR A 74 -12.66 -8.22 -15.21
C THR A 74 -13.27 -6.84 -15.46
N ARG A 75 -13.40 -6.49 -16.74
CA ARG A 75 -13.92 -5.16 -17.10
C ARG A 75 -15.32 -4.89 -16.55
N GLU A 76 -16.14 -5.92 -16.37
CA GLU A 76 -17.50 -5.79 -15.87
C GLU A 76 -17.57 -5.29 -14.44
N THR A 77 -16.53 -5.53 -13.64
CA THR A 77 -16.49 -5.10 -12.23
C THR A 77 -15.89 -3.71 -12.05
N LEU A 78 -15.20 -3.19 -13.05
CA LEU A 78 -14.51 -1.90 -12.94
C LEU A 78 -15.52 -0.74 -12.89
N PRO A 79 -15.28 0.27 -12.04
CA PRO A 79 -16.18 1.42 -11.87
C PRO A 79 -16.03 2.51 -12.94
N ILE A 80 -15.13 2.33 -13.90
CA ILE A 80 -14.83 3.31 -14.94
C ILE A 80 -15.21 2.78 -16.31
N ASN A 81 -15.14 3.65 -17.35
CA ASN A 81 -15.34 3.22 -18.72
C ASN A 81 -14.29 2.19 -19.12
N HIS A 82 -14.76 1.01 -19.52
CA HIS A 82 -13.92 -0.15 -19.78
C HIS A 82 -14.15 -0.77 -21.16
N THR A 83 -14.82 -0.06 -22.07
CA THR A 83 -15.19 -0.62 -23.39
C THR A 83 -14.00 -1.03 -24.25
N GLU A 84 -12.84 -0.44 -24.03
CA GLU A 84 -11.60 -0.77 -24.73
C GLU A 84 -10.89 -1.99 -24.17
N LEU A 85 -11.26 -2.43 -22.97
CA LEU A 85 -10.63 -3.58 -22.34
C LEU A 85 -11.19 -4.88 -22.89
N PRO A 86 -10.35 -5.95 -22.95
CA PRO A 86 -10.85 -7.27 -23.34
C PRO A 86 -11.79 -7.84 -22.29
N SER A 87 -12.53 -8.89 -22.65
CA SER A 87 -13.45 -9.57 -21.74
C SER A 87 -12.77 -10.52 -20.75
N TYR A 88 -11.50 -10.88 -20.99
CA TYR A 88 -10.74 -11.72 -20.07
C TYR A 88 -10.10 -10.88 -18.96
N PRO A 89 -9.65 -11.50 -17.84
CA PRO A 89 -9.04 -10.76 -16.74
C PRO A 89 -7.82 -9.95 -17.17
N VAL A 90 -7.72 -8.72 -16.67
CA VAL A 90 -6.62 -7.80 -16.97
C VAL A 90 -5.83 -7.49 -15.71
N PRO A 91 -4.52 -7.17 -15.84
CA PRO A 91 -3.65 -7.02 -14.66
C PRO A 91 -3.88 -5.70 -13.94
N VAL A 92 -3.81 -5.78 -12.62
CA VAL A 92 -3.80 -4.64 -11.72
C VAL A 92 -2.72 -4.82 -10.68
N THR A 93 -2.30 -3.71 -10.07
CA THR A 93 -1.46 -3.73 -8.88
C THR A 93 -2.38 -3.65 -7.66
N LEU A 94 -2.16 -4.51 -6.68
CA LEU A 94 -2.93 -4.48 -5.44
C LEU A 94 -2.14 -3.71 -4.39
N LEU A 95 -2.75 -2.66 -3.81
CA LEU A 95 -2.26 -2.06 -2.58
C LEU A 95 -2.85 -2.89 -1.44
N ALA A 96 -2.11 -3.92 -1.04
CA ALA A 96 -2.62 -4.93 -0.12
C ALA A 96 -2.67 -4.47 1.32
N ARG A 97 -1.73 -3.61 1.73
CA ARG A 97 -1.66 -3.07 3.10
C ARG A 97 -1.08 -1.67 3.07
N LEU A 98 -1.53 -0.82 3.99
CA LEU A 98 -0.98 0.50 4.23
C LEU A 98 -1.29 0.88 5.68
N ALA A 99 -0.28 1.25 6.44
CA ALA A 99 -0.49 1.61 7.84
C ALA A 99 0.61 2.55 8.34
N VAL A 100 0.24 3.39 9.32
CA VAL A 100 1.14 4.31 10.03
C VAL A 100 1.08 3.98 11.50
N SER A 101 2.22 3.81 12.14
CA SER A 101 2.30 3.54 13.59
C SER A 101 1.72 4.70 14.38
N GLU A 102 1.06 4.41 15.50
CA GLU A 102 0.37 5.41 16.33
C GLU A 102 1.27 6.57 16.73
N ASP A 103 2.53 6.29 17.05
CA ASP A 103 3.49 7.32 17.47
C ASP A 103 3.81 8.32 16.36
N TYR A 104 3.48 7.98 15.12
CA TYR A 104 3.78 8.80 13.94
C TYR A 104 2.54 9.29 13.20
N GLN A 105 1.35 9.05 13.74
CA GLN A 105 0.10 9.48 13.13
C GLN A 105 -0.12 10.99 13.31
N ARG A 106 -1.07 11.55 12.54
CA ARG A 106 -1.45 12.98 12.56
C ARG A 106 -0.35 13.93 12.11
N ARG A 107 0.57 13.45 11.27
CA ARG A 107 1.68 14.24 10.71
C ARG A 107 1.72 14.22 9.19
N GLY A 108 0.62 13.80 8.56
CA GLY A 108 0.54 13.67 7.11
C GLY A 108 1.26 12.45 6.55
N LEU A 109 1.73 11.54 7.40
CA LEU A 109 2.52 10.39 6.97
C LEU A 109 1.67 9.36 6.22
N GLY A 110 0.38 9.25 6.54
CA GLY A 110 -0.54 8.39 5.79
C GLY A 110 -0.63 8.78 4.33
N GLY A 111 -0.79 10.07 4.04
CA GLY A 111 -0.82 10.58 2.68
C GLY A 111 0.51 10.38 1.95
N LYS A 112 1.63 10.64 2.63
CA LYS A 112 2.96 10.39 2.08
C LYS A 112 3.15 8.92 1.74
N THR A 113 2.71 8.01 2.61
CA THR A 113 2.81 6.58 2.39
C THR A 113 1.98 6.16 1.19
N LEU A 114 0.75 6.67 1.08
CA LEU A 114 -0.14 6.37 -0.06
C LEU A 114 0.48 6.85 -1.37
N VAL A 115 0.92 8.09 -1.46
CA VAL A 115 1.52 8.63 -2.68
C VAL A 115 2.78 7.83 -3.05
N THR A 116 3.59 7.48 -2.07
CA THR A 116 4.79 6.65 -2.30
C THR A 116 4.41 5.29 -2.88
N ALA A 117 3.39 4.63 -2.31
CA ALA A 117 2.91 3.33 -2.81
C ALA A 117 2.40 3.43 -4.25
N LEU A 118 1.62 4.47 -4.56
CA LEU A 118 1.09 4.69 -5.91
C LEU A 118 2.21 4.97 -6.91
N ARG A 119 3.19 5.78 -6.54
CA ARG A 119 4.37 6.04 -7.38
C ARG A 119 5.20 4.78 -7.60
N GLN A 120 5.29 3.91 -6.59
CA GLN A 120 5.95 2.62 -6.74
C GLN A 120 5.23 1.74 -7.78
N ALA A 121 3.91 1.75 -7.79
CA ALA A 121 3.13 1.03 -8.79
C ALA A 121 3.41 1.55 -10.21
N VAL A 122 3.52 2.86 -10.38
CA VAL A 122 3.93 3.46 -11.68
C VAL A 122 5.33 3.02 -12.07
N SER A 123 6.26 3.04 -11.13
CA SER A 123 7.65 2.61 -11.37
C SER A 123 7.71 1.16 -11.83
N LEU A 124 6.94 0.27 -11.22
CA LEU A 124 6.88 -1.14 -11.61
C LEU A 124 6.33 -1.29 -13.04
N LYS A 125 5.29 -0.55 -13.38
CA LYS A 125 4.73 -0.54 -14.74
C LYS A 125 5.76 -0.05 -15.76
N ASP A 126 6.45 1.04 -15.45
CA ASP A 126 7.47 1.60 -16.33
C ASP A 126 8.65 0.65 -16.56
N ARG A 127 8.91 -0.23 -15.59
CA ARG A 127 9.97 -1.25 -15.68
C ARG A 127 9.50 -2.53 -16.34
N GLY A 128 8.26 -2.60 -16.81
CA GLY A 128 7.78 -3.70 -17.61
C GLY A 128 6.68 -4.56 -16.98
N LEU A 129 6.19 -4.25 -15.79
CA LEU A 129 5.09 -5.01 -15.18
C LEU A 129 3.74 -4.41 -15.62
N PRO A 130 2.97 -5.09 -16.49
CA PRO A 130 1.69 -4.55 -16.95
C PRO A 130 0.72 -4.31 -15.80
N SER A 131 0.03 -3.17 -15.83
CA SER A 131 -1.01 -2.84 -14.86
C SER A 131 -1.88 -1.71 -15.39
N ILE A 132 -3.21 -1.87 -15.30
CA ILE A 132 -4.14 -0.81 -15.70
C ILE A 132 -4.42 0.19 -14.58
N GLY A 133 -4.04 -0.13 -13.36
CA GLY A 133 -4.26 0.72 -12.22
C GLY A 133 -4.03 0.00 -10.91
N VAL A 134 -4.41 0.67 -9.81
CA VAL A 134 -4.26 0.13 -8.46
C VAL A 134 -5.62 -0.16 -7.88
N VAL A 135 -5.76 -1.36 -7.31
CA VAL A 135 -6.95 -1.81 -6.58
C VAL A 135 -6.59 -1.97 -5.12
N LEU A 136 -7.48 -1.58 -4.23
CA LEU A 136 -7.31 -1.82 -2.81
C LEU A 136 -8.64 -2.19 -2.16
N ASP A 137 -8.58 -3.12 -1.21
CA ASP A 137 -9.70 -3.48 -0.36
C ASP A 137 -9.58 -2.72 0.95
N VAL A 138 -10.63 -1.98 1.30
CA VAL A 138 -10.63 -1.09 2.45
C VAL A 138 -11.03 -1.86 3.69
N LEU A 139 -10.25 -1.72 4.76
CA LEU A 139 -10.43 -2.49 5.99
C LEU A 139 -11.73 -2.13 6.73
N ASP A 140 -12.02 -0.83 6.84
CA ASP A 140 -13.15 -0.33 7.63
C ASP A 140 -13.53 1.10 7.17
N GLN A 141 -14.51 1.69 7.83
CA GLN A 141 -15.01 3.02 7.49
C GLN A 141 -13.95 4.12 7.69
N ASP A 142 -13.12 4.01 8.71
CA ASP A 142 -12.03 4.98 8.93
C ASP A 142 -11.07 4.99 7.75
N ALA A 143 -10.70 3.81 7.28
CA ALA A 143 -9.82 3.69 6.12
C ALA A 143 -10.51 4.22 4.86
N LEU A 144 -11.80 3.93 4.67
CA LEU A 144 -12.56 4.45 3.53
C LEU A 144 -12.56 5.99 3.52
N ASN A 145 -12.80 6.60 4.66
CA ASN A 145 -12.77 8.06 4.80
C ASN A 145 -11.40 8.62 4.46
N PHE A 146 -10.33 7.94 4.90
CA PHE A 146 -8.97 8.33 4.56
C PHE A 146 -8.74 8.33 3.05
N TYR A 147 -9.09 7.25 2.35
CA TYR A 147 -8.89 7.16 0.90
C TYR A 147 -9.77 8.14 0.13
N ASN A 148 -11.02 8.31 0.54
CA ASN A 148 -11.95 9.22 -0.13
C ASN A 148 -11.50 10.69 -0.04
N HIS A 149 -10.72 11.05 0.97
CA HIS A 149 -10.18 12.39 1.11
C HIS A 149 -9.32 12.81 -0.11
N PHE A 150 -8.68 11.86 -0.77
CA PHE A 150 -7.81 12.15 -1.91
C PHE A 150 -8.55 12.37 -3.22
N GLN A 151 -9.83 11.99 -3.30
CA GLN A 151 -10.72 12.24 -4.44
C GLN A 151 -10.22 11.67 -5.78
N ILE A 152 -9.45 10.60 -5.75
CA ILE A 152 -8.93 9.92 -6.95
C ILE A 152 -9.43 8.50 -7.11
N PHE A 153 -10.09 7.95 -6.08
CA PHE A 153 -10.52 6.56 -6.06
C PHE A 153 -11.98 6.42 -6.48
N HIS A 154 -12.29 5.33 -7.17
CA HIS A 154 -13.65 4.94 -7.54
C HIS A 154 -13.99 3.62 -6.87
N CYS A 155 -15.12 3.54 -6.18
CA CYS A 155 -15.55 2.27 -5.59
C CYS A 155 -16.15 1.35 -6.66
N PHE A 156 -15.89 0.06 -6.50
CA PHE A 156 -16.50 -0.96 -7.37
C PHE A 156 -18.01 -0.99 -7.17
N SER A 157 -18.76 -1.24 -8.24
CA SER A 157 -20.23 -1.25 -8.18
C SER A 157 -20.79 -2.37 -7.32
N ASP A 158 -20.08 -3.51 -7.25
CA ASP A 158 -20.47 -4.69 -6.48
C ASP A 158 -19.87 -4.72 -5.07
N ASN A 159 -18.96 -3.79 -4.76
CA ASN A 159 -18.31 -3.74 -3.45
C ASN A 159 -17.83 -2.32 -3.14
N PRO A 160 -18.58 -1.56 -2.28
CA PRO A 160 -18.20 -0.18 -1.95
C PRO A 160 -16.92 -0.06 -1.13
N MET A 161 -16.44 -1.18 -0.56
CA MET A 161 -15.17 -1.21 0.19
C MET A 161 -14.00 -1.62 -0.68
N ARG A 162 -14.18 -1.74 -1.98
CA ARG A 162 -13.12 -2.01 -2.93
C ARG A 162 -12.97 -0.81 -3.85
N LEU A 163 -11.75 -0.26 -3.92
CA LEU A 163 -11.46 0.98 -4.64
C LEU A 163 -10.50 0.73 -5.80
N PHE A 164 -10.65 1.57 -6.83
CA PHE A 164 -9.79 1.54 -8.00
C PHE A 164 -9.32 2.95 -8.34
N VAL A 165 -8.07 3.08 -8.74
CA VAL A 165 -7.53 4.29 -9.35
C VAL A 165 -6.80 3.91 -10.64
N PRO A 166 -7.18 4.51 -11.80
CA PRO A 166 -6.51 4.23 -13.07
C PRO A 166 -5.05 4.67 -13.06
N MET A 167 -4.20 3.94 -13.78
CA MET A 167 -2.77 4.28 -13.87
C MET A 167 -2.56 5.69 -14.40
N GLN A 168 -3.38 6.15 -15.34
CA GLN A 168 -3.31 7.50 -15.89
C GLN A 168 -3.46 8.59 -14.84
N VAL A 169 -4.33 8.37 -13.85
CA VAL A 169 -4.54 9.32 -12.74
C VAL A 169 -3.30 9.34 -11.84
N ILE A 170 -2.76 8.16 -11.53
CA ILE A 170 -1.59 8.05 -10.66
C ILE A 170 -0.38 8.75 -11.29
N GLN A 171 -0.20 8.62 -12.60
CA GLN A 171 0.93 9.22 -13.32
C GLN A 171 0.95 10.76 -13.23
N GLN A 172 -0.17 11.37 -12.87
CA GLN A 172 -0.30 12.83 -12.73
C GLN A 172 -0.03 13.32 -11.31
N LEU A 173 0.20 12.43 -10.37
CA LEU A 173 0.47 12.81 -8.97
C LEU A 173 1.89 13.35 -8.78
#